data_774dd63e6158ed8f90c7b34519d0843e
#
_entry.id   774dd63e6158ed8f90c7b34519d0843e
#
_cell.length_a   1.000
_cell.length_b   1.000
_cell.length_c   1.000
_cell.angle_alpha   90.00
_cell.angle_beta   90.00
_cell.angle_gamma   90.00
#
_symmetry.space_group_name_H-M   'P 1'
#
loop_
_entity.id
_entity.type
_entity.pdbx_description
1 polymer ?
#
loop_
_entity_poly.entity_id
_entity_poly.type
_entity_poly.pdbx_seq_one_letter_code
_entity_poly.pdbx_strand_id
1 'polypeptide(L)'
;MGCNAVFSSSAAKELQYSFNWYENRAKGLGIRFINFIDMTIEFIVQNPKGFQNKKGAYREAAVKIFPYQIIYEYIEQNQTIYILHVFHT
;
A
#
# COMPACT_ATOMS: atom_id res chain seq x y z
N MET A 1 5.54 -0.90 -19.78
CA MET A 1 5.85 -2.03 -18.91
C MET A 1 5.67 -1.63 -17.49
N GLY A 2 4.84 -2.33 -16.78
CA GLY A 2 4.57 -2.05 -15.39
C GLY A 2 5.56 -2.70 -14.47
N CYS A 3 5.60 -2.21 -13.24
CA CYS A 3 6.32 -2.86 -12.17
C CYS A 3 5.44 -3.89 -11.51
N ASN A 4 6.05 -4.90 -10.89
CA ASN A 4 5.32 -5.85 -10.05
C ASN A 4 5.25 -5.30 -8.64
N ALA A 5 4.10 -5.46 -8.00
CA ALA A 5 3.94 -5.14 -6.59
C ALA A 5 3.78 -6.42 -5.80
N VAL A 6 4.59 -6.58 -4.76
CA VAL A 6 4.61 -7.77 -3.92
C VAL A 6 4.44 -7.32 -2.47
N PHE A 7 3.57 -7.99 -1.74
CA PHE A 7 3.34 -7.68 -0.32
C PHE A 7 4.26 -8.51 0.56
N SER A 8 4.88 -7.86 1.55
CA SER A 8 5.54 -8.59 2.62
C SER A 8 4.49 -9.32 3.44
N SER A 9 4.92 -10.31 4.23
CA SER A 9 3.99 -11.01 5.11
C SER A 9 3.38 -10.05 6.14
N SER A 10 4.17 -9.10 6.63
CA SER A 10 3.66 -8.09 7.56
C SER A 10 2.59 -7.23 6.91
N ALA A 11 2.84 -6.75 5.70
CA ALA A 11 1.88 -5.91 4.99
C ALA A 11 0.59 -6.68 4.70
N ALA A 12 0.71 -7.94 4.31
CA ALA A 12 -0.46 -8.76 4.02
C ALA A 12 -1.32 -8.95 5.27
N LYS A 13 -0.69 -9.19 6.41
CA LYS A 13 -1.42 -9.34 7.67
C LYS A 13 -2.06 -8.05 8.11
N GLU A 14 -1.35 -6.94 7.98
CA GLU A 14 -1.88 -5.62 8.32
C GLU A 14 -3.09 -5.30 7.48
N LEU A 15 -3.02 -5.59 6.19
CA LEU A 15 -4.11 -5.35 5.27
C LEU A 15 -5.33 -6.19 5.63
N GLN A 16 -5.14 -7.47 5.91
CA GLN A 16 -6.24 -8.37 6.28
C GLN A 16 -6.90 -7.92 7.57
N TYR A 17 -6.10 -7.55 8.56
CA TYR A 17 -6.62 -7.06 9.84
C TYR A 17 -7.48 -5.81 9.64
N SER A 18 -6.98 -4.86 8.86
CA SER A 18 -7.69 -3.60 8.63
C SER A 18 -8.96 -3.82 7.82
N PHE A 19 -8.90 -4.71 6.82
CA PHE A 19 -10.09 -5.06 6.06
C PHE A 19 -11.18 -5.61 6.98
N ASN A 20 -10.83 -6.55 7.85
CA ASN A 20 -11.79 -7.16 8.77
C ASN A 20 -12.37 -6.12 9.72
N TRP A 21 -11.52 -5.21 10.20
CA TRP A 21 -11.97 -4.17 11.13
C TRP A 21 -13.04 -3.29 10.50
N TYR A 22 -12.78 -2.84 9.26
CA TYR A 22 -13.74 -1.99 8.56
C TYR A 22 -15.01 -2.74 8.18
N GLU A 23 -14.86 -3.97 7.71
CA GLU A 23 -16.02 -4.75 7.28
C GLU A 23 -16.94 -5.06 8.46
N ASN A 24 -16.38 -5.25 9.64
CA ASN A 24 -17.16 -5.47 10.85
C ASN A 24 -17.88 -4.20 11.31
N ARG A 25 -17.41 -3.03 10.90
CA ARG A 25 -18.07 -1.76 11.23
C ARG A 25 -19.28 -1.52 10.36
N ALA A 26 -19.16 -1.79 9.07
CA ALA A 26 -20.24 -1.58 8.15
C ALA A 26 -20.02 -2.46 6.93
N LYS A 27 -21.06 -3.16 6.51
CA LYS A 27 -20.99 -4.04 5.35
C LYS A 27 -20.53 -3.25 4.12
N GLY A 28 -19.50 -3.76 3.45
CA GLY A 28 -18.95 -3.12 2.26
C GLY A 28 -17.86 -2.10 2.54
N LEU A 29 -17.66 -1.72 3.80
CA LEU A 29 -16.65 -0.71 4.12
C LEU A 29 -15.25 -1.27 3.94
N GLY A 30 -15.03 -2.54 4.26
CA GLY A 30 -13.75 -3.19 4.02
C GLY A 30 -13.42 -3.26 2.55
N ILE A 31 -14.41 -3.53 1.71
CA ILE A 31 -14.21 -3.55 0.25
C ILE A 31 -13.81 -2.16 -0.24
N ARG A 32 -14.47 -1.12 0.27
CA ARG A 32 -14.14 0.25 -0.09
C ARG A 32 -12.72 0.60 0.32
N PHE A 33 -12.31 0.20 1.51
CA PHE A 33 -10.95 0.39 1.99
C PHE A 33 -9.94 -0.26 1.03
N ILE A 34 -10.17 -1.52 0.65
CA ILE A 34 -9.30 -2.25 -0.27
C ILE A 34 -9.20 -1.53 -1.62
N ASN A 35 -10.32 -0.99 -2.10
CA ASN A 35 -10.30 -0.27 -3.38
C ASN A 35 -9.39 0.95 -3.33
N PHE A 36 -9.36 1.67 -2.22
CA PHE A 36 -8.46 2.82 -2.08
C PHE A 36 -7.01 2.40 -1.90
N ILE A 37 -6.77 1.26 -1.25
CA ILE A 37 -5.42 0.68 -1.18
C ILE A 37 -4.94 0.33 -2.59
N ASP A 38 -5.78 -0.36 -3.37
CA ASP A 38 -5.42 -0.75 -4.74
C ASP A 38 -5.14 0.46 -5.62
N MET A 39 -5.95 1.51 -5.49
CA MET A 39 -5.74 2.75 -6.22
C MET A 39 -4.37 3.35 -5.91
N THR A 40 -4.00 3.36 -4.64
CA THR A 40 -2.71 3.89 -4.21
C THR A 40 -1.56 3.08 -4.78
N ILE A 41 -1.69 1.76 -4.74
CA ILE A 41 -0.67 0.86 -5.30
C ILE A 41 -0.54 1.09 -6.79
N GLU A 42 -1.65 1.33 -7.49
CA GLU A 42 -1.61 1.61 -8.93
C GLU A 42 -0.81 2.87 -9.22
N PHE A 43 -1.00 3.93 -8.42
CA PHE A 43 -0.21 5.14 -8.57
C PHE A 43 1.26 4.88 -8.31
N ILE A 44 1.59 4.04 -7.32
CA ILE A 44 2.98 3.69 -7.03
C ILE A 44 3.59 2.94 -8.22
N VAL A 45 2.85 1.99 -8.78
CA VAL A 45 3.33 1.20 -9.92
C VAL A 45 3.64 2.10 -11.11
N GLN A 46 2.81 3.11 -11.34
CA GLN A 46 2.99 4.01 -12.47
C GLN A 46 4.14 4.99 -12.27
N ASN A 47 4.47 5.31 -11.02
CA ASN A 47 5.54 6.26 -10.74
C ASN A 47 6.23 5.91 -9.43
N PRO A 48 7.01 4.82 -9.42
CA PRO A 48 7.57 4.31 -8.16
C PRO A 48 8.55 5.25 -7.50
N LYS A 49 9.16 6.17 -8.24
CA LYS A 49 10.09 7.14 -7.66
C LYS A 49 9.44 8.48 -7.35
N GLY A 50 8.15 8.61 -7.62
CA GLY A 50 7.45 9.88 -7.46
C GLY A 50 6.96 10.17 -6.05
N PHE A 51 7.05 9.22 -5.15
CA PHE A 51 6.57 9.40 -3.79
C PHE A 51 7.70 9.75 -2.85
N GLN A 52 7.34 10.34 -1.70
CA GLN A 52 8.30 10.86 -0.76
C GLN A 52 9.23 9.76 -0.27
N ASN A 53 10.52 10.03 -0.38
CA ASN A 53 11.53 9.16 0.20
C ASN A 53 11.57 9.43 1.70
N LYS A 54 11.36 8.40 2.48
CA LYS A 54 11.20 8.56 3.91
C LYS A 54 12.51 8.35 4.64
N LYS A 55 13.16 7.22 4.35
CA LYS A 55 14.41 6.89 5.02
C LYS A 55 15.12 5.86 4.16
N GLY A 56 16.35 6.20 3.74
CA GLY A 56 17.12 5.30 2.89
C GLY A 56 16.37 4.99 1.61
N ALA A 57 16.12 3.73 1.35
CA ALA A 57 15.43 3.29 0.14
C ALA A 57 13.91 3.25 0.30
N TYR A 58 13.38 3.58 1.47
CA TYR A 58 11.95 3.43 1.75
C TYR A 58 11.19 4.68 1.32
N ARG A 59 10.04 4.46 0.72
CA ARG A 59 9.12 5.53 0.30
C ARG A 59 7.77 5.34 0.96
N GLU A 60 7.03 6.43 1.01
CA GLU A 60 5.75 6.46 1.73
C GLU A 60 4.70 7.08 0.84
N ALA A 61 3.55 6.41 0.71
CA ALA A 61 2.43 6.90 -0.07
C ALA A 61 1.18 6.95 0.81
N ALA A 62 0.52 8.11 0.84
CA ALA A 62 -0.70 8.27 1.61
C ALA A 62 -1.89 7.70 0.84
N VAL A 63 -2.76 7.00 1.54
CA VAL A 63 -4.00 6.49 0.98
C VAL A 63 -5.06 7.58 1.11
N LYS A 64 -5.89 7.76 0.06
CA LYS A 64 -6.98 8.74 0.10
C LYS A 64 -8.12 8.22 0.95
N ILE A 65 -8.81 9.13 1.63
CA ILE A 65 -10.03 8.90 2.41
C ILE A 65 -9.73 8.19 3.73
N PHE A 66 -8.97 7.12 3.69
CA PHE A 66 -8.64 6.34 4.87
C PHE A 66 -7.28 6.81 5.43
N PRO A 67 -7.16 6.94 6.76
CA PRO A 67 -5.92 7.47 7.36
C PRO A 67 -4.83 6.40 7.41
N TYR A 68 -4.36 6.00 6.24
CA TYR A 68 -3.37 4.94 6.10
C TYR A 68 -2.22 5.40 5.24
N GLN A 69 -1.08 4.77 5.44
CA GLN A 69 0.10 4.96 4.63
C GLN A 69 0.67 3.63 4.20
N ILE A 70 1.19 3.61 2.98
CA ILE A 70 1.87 2.44 2.42
C ILE A 70 3.35 2.74 2.39
N ILE A 71 4.14 1.90 3.06
CA ILE A 71 5.59 1.97 3.02
C ILE A 71 6.06 0.93 2.03
N TYR A 72 6.89 1.35 1.09
CA TYR A 72 7.37 0.44 0.07
C TYR A 72 8.83 0.72 -0.28
N GLU A 73 9.45 -0.25 -0.93
CA GLU A 73 10.78 -0.13 -1.50
C GLU A 73 10.70 -0.51 -2.96
N TYR A 74 11.31 0.30 -3.81
CA TYR A 74 11.37 0.01 -5.24
C TYR A 74 12.74 -0.54 -5.58
N ILE A 75 12.80 -1.76 -6.11
CA ILE A 75 14.02 -2.39 -6.56
C ILE A 75 14.05 -2.24 -8.08
N GLU A 76 14.84 -1.30 -8.55
CA GLU A 76 14.83 -0.90 -9.95
C GLU A 76 15.34 -2.00 -10.87
N GLN A 77 16.31 -2.79 -10.43
CA GLN A 77 16.92 -3.83 -11.27
C GLN A 77 15.90 -4.85 -11.76
N ASN A 78 14.93 -5.20 -10.93
CA ASN A 78 13.90 -6.17 -11.32
C ASN A 78 12.52 -5.55 -11.39
N GLN A 79 12.44 -4.22 -11.33
CA GLN A 79 11.18 -3.47 -11.45
C GLN A 79 10.12 -4.00 -10.49
N THR A 80 10.52 -4.23 -9.25
CA THR A 80 9.63 -4.76 -8.24
C THR A 80 9.43 -3.74 -7.12
N ILE A 81 8.16 -3.58 -6.74
CA ILE A 81 7.79 -2.75 -5.61
C ILE A 81 7.44 -3.69 -4.47
N TYR A 82 8.19 -3.60 -3.38
CA TYR A 82 7.91 -4.38 -2.18
C TYR A 82 7.11 -3.54 -1.22
N ILE A 83 5.85 -3.92 -1.01
CA ILE A 83 4.98 -3.28 -0.04
C ILE A 83 5.35 -3.84 1.32
N LEU A 84 5.98 -3.02 2.15
CA LEU A 84 6.54 -3.46 3.42
C LEU A 84 5.54 -3.34 4.55
N HIS A 85 4.75 -2.27 4.54
CA HIS A 85 3.76 -2.03 5.58
C HIS A 85 2.57 -1.27 5.02
N VAL A 86 1.40 -1.54 5.57
CA VAL A 86 0.17 -0.78 5.35
C VAL A 86 -0.32 -0.44 6.74
N PHE A 87 -0.16 0.80 7.17
CA PHE A 87 -0.44 1.11 8.58
C PHE A 87 -1.29 2.36 8.74
N HIS A 88 -2.02 2.37 9.83
CA HIS A 88 -2.88 3.48 10.24
C HIS A 88 -2.02 4.62 10.79
N THR A 89 -2.26 5.82 10.31
CA THR A 89 -1.50 7.00 10.79
C THR A 89 -2.06 7.59 12.06
#